data_de81b74de8bef06ba5ce0cf690c86a79
#
_entry.id   de81b74de8bef06ba5ce0cf690c86a79
#
_cell.length_a   1.000
_cell.length_b   1.000
_cell.length_c   1.000
_cell.angle_alpha   90.00
_cell.angle_beta   90.00
_cell.angle_gamma   90.00
#
_symmetry.space_group_name_H-M   'P 1'
#
loop_
_entity.id
_entity.type
_entity.pdbx_description
1 polymer ?
#
loop_
_entity_poly.entity_id
_entity_poly.type
_entity_poly.pdbx_seq_one_letter_code
_entity_poly.pdbx_strand_id
1 'polypeptide(L)'
;MTLEQAYKMRREENIALLRENKRLKKQLDGVFPVTEKETLERKIRHLEQLVRTSEKRYDSMLEHCRITESRCYDLDLEILDLKEQVDALSSENESLRIRAEKAEAEVLMLNGTKKLLEKKLNTNFENSSLPSSALPFRKKITNSRKPSGRKPGAQPGHQGRSAERLKTTKEPVFIPAPESFTDDPDLYPTGKQITKQLIDINVSVSVTDFITDEYRNRITGSRVHAPFPAGIVNDVNYGPSVKAFAFLLNNYYNVSINKTRQCISDITNGIVNISDGTIANLSEAFSAATEKDRAKIFSLLTHSNVLYSDATVSNINGKRKAVILCTDKKNVLYQHLEHKGHDGLTKTPVKDFDGILIHDHDKSYYSYGSKHQECLAHVLRYLVSAMENEPDLKWHKQMHSLLQKMIHMAKKYKDGVPPEKVDAFTSEYKSILAAAADEYTLHPPAREYMDGYNLHLKLSRYQKEHLLFLTHPEIDCTNNISERELRKFKRKQKQAVVLRSDPGGQRICDALTIIETARMQNQNVYDAVESVFKK
;
A
#
# COMPACT_ATOMS: atom_id res chain seq x y z
N MET A 1 3.93 -18.93 -0.95
CA MET A 1 4.02 -17.78 -0.03
C MET A 1 4.23 -16.55 -0.90
N THR A 2 3.28 -15.61 -0.89
CA THR A 2 3.42 -14.38 -1.67
C THR A 2 4.54 -13.52 -1.09
N LEU A 3 5.10 -12.62 -1.91
CA LEU A 3 6.13 -11.67 -1.46
C LEU A 3 5.64 -10.82 -0.28
N GLU A 4 4.36 -10.45 -0.32
CA GLU A 4 3.68 -9.70 0.73
C GLU A 4 3.54 -10.50 2.03
N GLN A 5 3.28 -11.81 1.93
CA GLN A 5 3.27 -12.71 3.08
C GLN A 5 4.68 -12.90 3.67
N ALA A 6 5.70 -13.03 2.82
CA ALA A 6 7.10 -13.11 3.26
C ALA A 6 7.56 -11.79 3.91
N TYR A 7 7.15 -10.65 3.36
CA TYR A 7 7.38 -9.32 3.94
C TYR A 7 6.75 -9.17 5.31
N LYS A 8 5.47 -9.52 5.44
CA LYS A 8 4.73 -9.42 6.70
C LYS A 8 5.35 -10.30 7.77
N MET A 9 5.67 -11.55 7.42
CA MET A 9 6.28 -12.52 8.33
C MET A 9 7.66 -12.05 8.83
N ARG A 10 8.52 -11.54 7.93
CA ARG A 10 9.83 -11.01 8.31
C ARG A 10 9.77 -9.72 9.12
N ARG A 11 8.81 -8.86 8.80
CA ARG A 11 8.58 -7.65 9.59
C ARG A 11 8.13 -8.00 11.01
N GLU A 12 7.27 -9.00 11.16
CA GLU A 12 6.85 -9.52 12.45
C GLU A 12 8.03 -10.15 13.21
N GLU A 13 8.90 -10.87 12.52
CA GLU A 13 10.13 -11.47 13.05
C GLU A 13 11.12 -10.40 13.55
N ASN A 14 11.38 -9.36 12.76
CA ASN A 14 12.20 -8.21 13.17
C ASN A 14 11.62 -7.46 14.37
N ILE A 15 10.32 -7.26 14.39
CA ILE A 15 9.64 -6.63 15.53
C ILE A 15 9.79 -7.49 16.78
N ALA A 16 9.70 -8.81 16.66
CA ALA A 16 9.89 -9.75 17.78
C ALA A 16 11.34 -9.69 18.30
N LEU A 17 12.33 -9.71 17.40
CA LEU A 17 13.75 -9.59 17.75
C LEU A 17 14.08 -8.26 18.43
N LEU A 18 13.52 -7.15 17.93
CA LEU A 18 13.68 -5.82 18.53
C LEU A 18 13.04 -5.73 19.93
N ARG A 19 11.89 -6.38 20.13
CA ARG A 19 11.23 -6.44 21.43
C ARG A 19 12.06 -7.23 22.45
N GLU A 20 12.57 -8.37 22.03
CA GLU A 20 13.40 -9.22 22.91
C GLU A 20 14.73 -8.52 23.24
N ASN A 21 15.36 -7.88 22.26
CA ASN A 21 16.57 -7.07 22.49
C ASN A 21 16.30 -5.94 23.50
N LYS A 22 15.19 -5.23 23.34
CA LYS A 22 14.77 -4.17 24.28
C LYS A 22 14.51 -4.70 25.69
N ARG A 23 13.92 -5.88 25.80
CA ARG A 23 13.69 -6.57 27.08
C ARG A 23 15.02 -6.91 27.76
N LEU A 24 15.97 -7.51 27.01
CA LEU A 24 17.28 -7.88 27.52
C LEU A 24 18.12 -6.65 27.93
N LYS A 25 18.05 -5.54 27.15
CA LYS A 25 18.72 -4.28 27.51
C LYS A 25 18.19 -3.71 28.81
N LYS A 26 16.86 -3.73 29.02
CA LYS A 26 16.25 -3.32 30.28
C LYS A 26 16.62 -4.23 31.45
N GLN A 27 16.82 -5.53 31.20
CA GLN A 27 17.35 -6.44 32.21
C GLN A 27 18.80 -6.12 32.57
N LEU A 28 19.61 -5.70 31.59
CA LEU A 28 21.02 -5.36 31.77
C LEU A 28 21.25 -4.13 32.67
N ASP A 29 20.26 -3.19 32.72
CA ASP A 29 20.32 -1.98 33.57
C ASP A 29 20.07 -2.27 35.07
N GLY A 30 19.76 -3.54 35.43
CA GLY A 30 19.69 -3.98 36.82
C GLY A 30 21.05 -4.32 37.42
N VAL A 31 21.10 -4.39 38.77
CA VAL A 31 22.30 -4.83 39.51
C VAL A 31 22.38 -6.37 39.41
N PHE A 32 23.22 -6.90 38.54
CA PHE A 32 23.43 -8.35 38.37
C PHE A 32 24.86 -8.78 38.73
N PRO A 33 25.08 -10.05 39.08
CA PRO A 33 26.41 -10.63 39.13
C PRO A 33 27.12 -10.54 37.79
N VAL A 34 28.42 -10.32 37.80
CA VAL A 34 29.26 -10.06 36.58
C VAL A 34 29.04 -11.13 35.48
N THR A 35 28.88 -12.37 35.84
CA THR A 35 28.67 -13.52 34.93
C THR A 35 27.31 -13.51 34.22
N GLU A 36 26.28 -13.07 34.90
CA GLU A 36 24.93 -12.91 34.29
C GLU A 36 24.85 -11.71 33.37
N LYS A 37 25.54 -10.62 33.72
CA LYS A 37 25.66 -9.42 32.89
C LYS A 37 26.35 -9.73 31.57
N GLU A 38 27.48 -10.44 31.60
CA GLU A 38 28.20 -10.88 30.40
C GLU A 38 27.36 -11.80 29.50
N THR A 39 26.51 -12.63 30.10
CA THR A 39 25.61 -13.52 29.36
C THR A 39 24.49 -12.73 28.67
N LEU A 40 23.91 -11.74 29.32
CA LEU A 40 22.93 -10.83 28.75
C LEU A 40 23.53 -9.97 27.63
N GLU A 41 24.74 -9.47 27.83
CA GLU A 41 25.46 -8.70 26.81
C GLU A 41 25.78 -9.53 25.55
N ARG A 42 26.12 -10.83 25.70
CA ARG A 42 26.28 -11.74 24.55
C ARG A 42 24.96 -11.99 23.83
N LYS A 43 23.86 -12.19 24.55
CA LYS A 43 22.53 -12.35 23.94
C LYS A 43 22.09 -11.08 23.20
N ILE A 44 22.31 -9.92 23.78
CA ILE A 44 22.02 -8.64 23.17
C ILE A 44 22.80 -8.47 21.86
N ARG A 45 24.14 -8.70 21.88
CA ARG A 45 24.99 -8.65 20.67
C ARG A 45 24.52 -9.63 19.60
N HIS A 46 24.11 -10.83 19.98
CA HIS A 46 23.57 -11.81 19.04
C HIS A 46 22.27 -11.34 18.38
N LEU A 47 21.32 -10.82 19.16
CA LEU A 47 20.06 -10.27 18.64
C LEU A 47 20.28 -9.06 17.73
N GLU A 48 21.22 -8.19 18.05
CA GLU A 48 21.60 -7.08 17.20
C GLU A 48 22.20 -7.52 15.87
N GLN A 49 23.00 -8.57 15.89
CA GLN A 49 23.54 -9.19 14.68
C GLN A 49 22.43 -9.81 13.83
N LEU A 50 21.45 -10.47 14.46
CA LEU A 50 20.28 -11.02 13.75
C LEU A 50 19.43 -9.93 13.11
N VAL A 51 19.14 -8.83 13.83
CA VAL A 51 18.41 -7.68 13.28
C VAL A 51 19.16 -7.09 12.09
N ARG A 52 20.44 -6.79 12.21
CA ARG A 52 21.26 -6.27 11.10
C ARG A 52 21.30 -7.21 9.90
N THR A 53 21.35 -8.52 10.14
CA THR A 53 21.34 -9.52 9.07
C THR A 53 19.98 -9.57 8.38
N SER A 54 18.90 -9.43 9.15
CA SER A 54 17.54 -9.41 8.64
C SER A 54 17.27 -8.13 7.84
N GLU A 55 17.74 -6.96 8.29
CA GLU A 55 17.65 -5.70 7.56
C GLU A 55 18.39 -5.76 6.22
N LYS A 56 19.64 -6.25 6.22
CA LYS A 56 20.40 -6.46 4.97
C LYS A 56 19.71 -7.42 4.00
N ARG A 57 19.08 -8.47 4.52
CA ARG A 57 18.31 -9.41 3.70
C ARG A 57 17.04 -8.76 3.14
N TYR A 58 16.44 -7.85 3.90
CA TYR A 58 15.29 -7.09 3.48
C TYR A 58 15.61 -6.12 2.33
N ASP A 59 16.69 -5.35 2.48
CA ASP A 59 17.15 -4.42 1.43
C ASP A 59 17.50 -5.18 0.14
N SER A 60 18.19 -6.32 0.28
CA SER A 60 18.50 -7.21 -0.85
C SER A 60 17.23 -7.77 -1.50
N MET A 61 16.19 -8.07 -0.72
CA MET A 61 14.92 -8.58 -1.23
C MET A 61 14.11 -7.48 -1.93
N LEU A 62 14.12 -6.25 -1.42
CA LEU A 62 13.50 -5.08 -2.07
C LEU A 62 14.17 -4.78 -3.43
N GLU A 63 15.51 -4.86 -3.47
CA GLU A 63 16.24 -4.66 -4.72
C GLU A 63 15.97 -5.79 -5.72
N HIS A 64 15.90 -7.02 -5.23
CA HIS A 64 15.51 -8.17 -6.08
C HIS A 64 14.06 -8.02 -6.60
N CYS A 65 13.16 -7.43 -5.82
CA CYS A 65 11.80 -7.12 -6.28
C CYS A 65 11.81 -6.08 -7.39
N ARG A 66 12.56 -4.98 -7.24
CA ARG A 66 12.68 -3.93 -8.27
C ARG A 66 13.29 -4.48 -9.57
N ILE A 67 14.34 -5.31 -9.44
CA ILE A 67 14.96 -5.98 -10.60
C ILE A 67 13.96 -6.93 -11.24
N THR A 68 13.18 -7.65 -10.44
CA THR A 68 12.17 -8.60 -10.94
C THR A 68 11.00 -7.86 -11.59
N GLU A 69 10.54 -6.75 -11.03
CA GLU A 69 9.52 -5.89 -11.65
C GLU A 69 10.00 -5.31 -12.98
N SER A 70 11.27 -4.83 -13.04
CA SER A 70 11.88 -4.37 -14.28
C SER A 70 11.98 -5.50 -15.31
N ARG A 71 12.37 -6.70 -14.87
CA ARG A 71 12.50 -7.87 -15.74
C ARG A 71 11.15 -8.43 -16.17
N CYS A 72 10.10 -8.33 -15.34
CA CYS A 72 8.73 -8.63 -15.77
C CYS A 72 8.29 -7.68 -16.89
N TYR A 73 8.63 -6.41 -16.78
CA TYR A 73 8.34 -5.41 -17.82
C TYR A 73 9.06 -5.73 -19.14
N ASP A 74 10.36 -6.10 -19.07
CA ASP A 74 11.14 -6.49 -20.24
C ASP A 74 10.60 -7.79 -20.88
N LEU A 75 10.21 -8.76 -20.03
CA LEU A 75 9.58 -10.00 -20.49
C LEU A 75 8.20 -9.78 -21.12
N ASP A 76 7.42 -8.81 -20.63
CA ASP A 76 6.14 -8.43 -21.24
C ASP A 76 6.35 -7.85 -22.65
N LEU A 77 7.45 -7.10 -22.87
CA LEU A 77 7.84 -6.60 -24.19
C LEU A 77 8.32 -7.74 -25.13
N GLU A 78 9.10 -8.68 -24.59
CA GLU A 78 9.58 -9.85 -25.34
C GLU A 78 8.41 -10.81 -25.69
N ILE A 79 7.44 -10.96 -24.80
CA ILE A 79 6.18 -11.70 -25.06
C ILE A 79 5.36 -11.03 -26.16
N LEU A 80 5.39 -9.70 -26.25
CA LEU A 80 4.73 -8.97 -27.34
C LEU A 80 5.39 -9.27 -28.70
N ASP A 81 6.73 -9.25 -28.76
CA ASP A 81 7.49 -9.55 -29.98
C ASP A 81 7.32 -11.01 -30.43
N LEU A 82 7.36 -11.94 -29.48
CA LEU A 82 7.09 -13.36 -29.76
C LEU A 82 5.65 -13.62 -30.23
N LYS A 83 4.67 -12.84 -29.75
CA LYS A 83 3.29 -12.90 -30.23
C LYS A 83 3.15 -12.37 -31.66
N GLU A 84 3.94 -11.35 -32.05
CA GLU A 84 4.00 -10.88 -33.43
C GLU A 84 4.54 -11.95 -34.41
N GLN A 85 5.54 -12.71 -33.97
CA GLN A 85 6.07 -13.84 -34.72
C GLN A 85 5.06 -14.99 -34.84
N VAL A 86 4.29 -15.26 -33.77
CA VAL A 86 3.22 -16.28 -33.75
C VAL A 86 2.06 -15.90 -34.67
N ASP A 87 1.73 -14.60 -34.76
CA ASP A 87 0.68 -14.13 -35.67
C ASP A 87 1.08 -14.24 -37.15
N ALA A 88 2.38 -14.04 -37.48
CA ALA A 88 2.90 -14.26 -38.84
C ALA A 88 2.80 -15.75 -39.26
N LEU A 89 3.12 -16.66 -38.32
CA LEU A 89 2.97 -18.10 -38.52
C LEU A 89 1.49 -18.56 -38.54
N SER A 90 0.61 -17.87 -37.82
CA SER A 90 -0.84 -18.12 -37.86
C SER A 90 -1.45 -17.78 -39.19
N SER A 91 -0.95 -16.72 -39.85
CA SER A 91 -1.40 -16.35 -41.22
C SER A 91 -1.06 -17.41 -42.27
N GLU A 92 0.08 -18.08 -42.12
CA GLU A 92 0.47 -19.19 -42.99
C GLU A 92 -0.39 -20.45 -42.76
N ASN A 93 -0.79 -20.69 -41.51
CA ASN A 93 -1.70 -21.78 -41.13
C ASN A 93 -3.15 -21.53 -41.59
N GLU A 94 -3.56 -20.27 -41.75
CA GLU A 94 -4.93 -19.93 -42.20
C GLU A 94 -5.23 -20.44 -43.60
N SER A 95 -4.20 -20.46 -44.48
CA SER A 95 -4.31 -21.07 -45.81
C SER A 95 -4.53 -22.59 -45.78
N LEU A 96 -4.04 -23.24 -44.76
CA LEU A 96 -4.25 -24.68 -44.49
C LEU A 96 -5.59 -24.96 -43.81
N ARG A 97 -6.09 -23.98 -43.01
CA ARG A 97 -7.37 -24.07 -42.27
C ARG A 97 -8.61 -24.05 -43.18
N ILE A 98 -8.59 -23.24 -44.25
CA ILE A 98 -9.71 -23.17 -45.21
C ILE A 98 -10.04 -24.55 -45.83
N ARG A 99 -9.07 -25.46 -45.83
CA ARG A 99 -9.29 -26.86 -46.30
C ARG A 99 -9.96 -27.77 -45.26
N ALA A 100 -9.87 -27.46 -44.01
CA ALA A 100 -10.46 -28.25 -42.90
C ALA A 100 -11.92 -27.84 -42.58
N GLU A 101 -12.34 -26.62 -42.96
CA GLU A 101 -13.62 -26.01 -42.55
C GLU A 101 -14.88 -26.75 -43.02
N LYS A 102 -14.83 -27.58 -44.06
CA LYS A 102 -15.98 -28.36 -44.49
C LYS A 102 -16.33 -29.54 -43.57
N ALA A 103 -15.33 -30.04 -42.80
CA ALA A 103 -15.54 -31.12 -41.83
C ALA A 103 -15.93 -30.60 -40.41
N GLU A 104 -15.73 -29.30 -40.15
CA GLU A 104 -15.83 -28.69 -38.82
C GLU A 104 -17.20 -28.07 -38.52
N ALA A 105 -18.10 -27.90 -39.47
CA ALA A 105 -19.42 -27.29 -39.23
C ALA A 105 -20.27 -28.06 -38.21
N GLU A 106 -20.11 -29.38 -38.09
CA GLU A 106 -20.82 -30.23 -37.13
C GLU A 106 -20.16 -30.17 -35.72
N VAL A 107 -18.84 -29.99 -35.67
CA VAL A 107 -18.06 -29.77 -34.43
C VAL A 107 -18.34 -28.37 -33.86
N LEU A 108 -18.70 -27.41 -34.71
CA LEU A 108 -18.97 -26.02 -34.30
C LEU A 108 -20.19 -25.91 -33.36
N MET A 109 -21.24 -26.67 -33.59
CA MET A 109 -22.45 -26.66 -32.75
C MET A 109 -22.21 -27.26 -31.37
N LEU A 110 -21.42 -28.31 -31.27
CA LEU A 110 -21.03 -28.94 -30.00
C LEU A 110 -20.03 -28.09 -29.24
N ASN A 111 -19.09 -27.40 -29.95
CA ASN A 111 -18.14 -26.47 -29.36
C ASN A 111 -18.79 -25.17 -28.85
N GLY A 112 -19.90 -24.71 -29.43
CA GLY A 112 -20.67 -23.57 -28.93
C GLY A 112 -21.20 -23.80 -27.51
N THR A 113 -21.76 -24.96 -27.28
CA THR A 113 -22.30 -25.35 -25.95
C THR A 113 -21.18 -25.60 -24.94
N LYS A 114 -20.06 -26.16 -25.38
CA LYS A 114 -18.87 -26.39 -24.57
C LYS A 114 -18.20 -25.05 -24.19
N LYS A 115 -18.06 -24.11 -25.11
CA LYS A 115 -17.53 -22.75 -24.86
C LYS A 115 -18.37 -21.96 -23.85
N LEU A 116 -19.69 -22.08 -23.89
CA LEU A 116 -20.59 -21.46 -22.90
C LEU A 116 -20.36 -21.99 -21.48
N LEU A 117 -20.08 -23.28 -21.35
CA LEU A 117 -19.76 -23.90 -20.07
C LEU A 117 -18.35 -23.56 -19.61
N GLU A 118 -17.38 -23.56 -20.51
CA GLU A 118 -15.99 -23.18 -20.23
C GLU A 118 -15.86 -21.69 -19.85
N LYS A 119 -16.62 -20.79 -20.50
CA LYS A 119 -16.69 -19.37 -20.11
C LYS A 119 -17.15 -19.19 -18.67
N LYS A 120 -18.15 -19.95 -18.22
CA LYS A 120 -18.61 -19.94 -16.82
C LYS A 120 -17.54 -20.47 -15.85
N LEU A 121 -16.74 -21.44 -16.29
CA LEU A 121 -15.66 -22.05 -15.51
C LEU A 121 -14.38 -21.23 -15.49
N ASN A 122 -14.07 -20.52 -16.57
CA ASN A 122 -12.82 -19.77 -16.74
C ASN A 122 -12.92 -18.33 -16.28
N THR A 123 -14.11 -17.81 -15.96
CA THR A 123 -14.23 -16.46 -15.39
C THR A 123 -13.50 -16.40 -14.05
N ASN A 124 -12.39 -15.68 -13.99
CA ASN A 124 -11.56 -15.52 -12.81
C ASN A 124 -11.44 -14.04 -12.42
N PHE A 125 -10.84 -13.78 -11.26
CA PHE A 125 -10.69 -12.44 -10.71
C PHE A 125 -9.63 -11.57 -11.45
N GLU A 126 -8.83 -12.16 -12.33
CA GLU A 126 -7.80 -11.45 -13.10
C GLU A 126 -8.36 -10.90 -14.42
N ASN A 127 -9.39 -11.56 -14.95
CA ASN A 127 -10.03 -11.20 -16.22
C ASN A 127 -11.48 -10.71 -16.08
N SER A 128 -11.99 -10.58 -14.86
CA SER A 128 -13.32 -10.07 -14.58
C SER A 128 -13.33 -9.02 -13.47
N SER A 129 -14.33 -8.16 -13.44
CA SER A 129 -14.57 -7.20 -12.36
C SER A 129 -15.15 -7.86 -11.09
N LEU A 130 -15.27 -9.19 -11.06
CA LEU A 130 -15.82 -9.90 -9.91
C LEU A 130 -14.80 -9.95 -8.77
N PRO A 131 -15.21 -9.64 -7.54
CA PRO A 131 -14.35 -9.80 -6.39
C PRO A 131 -13.98 -11.27 -6.18
N SER A 132 -12.75 -11.55 -5.78
CA SER A 132 -12.23 -12.92 -5.56
C SER A 132 -13.07 -13.78 -4.60
N SER A 133 -13.92 -13.14 -3.78
CA SER A 133 -14.87 -13.81 -2.88
C SER A 133 -16.14 -14.30 -3.57
N ALA A 134 -16.41 -13.87 -4.79
CA ALA A 134 -17.61 -14.22 -5.56
C ALA A 134 -17.39 -15.37 -6.56
N LEU A 135 -16.16 -15.88 -6.65
CA LEU A 135 -15.81 -16.94 -7.59
C LEU A 135 -15.96 -18.32 -6.93
N PRO A 136 -16.72 -19.25 -7.54
CA PRO A 136 -16.94 -20.60 -6.99
C PRO A 136 -15.67 -21.46 -6.97
N PHE A 137 -14.67 -21.14 -7.79
CA PHE A 137 -13.41 -21.88 -7.87
C PHE A 137 -12.21 -20.94 -7.69
N ARG A 138 -11.57 -21.05 -6.52
CA ARG A 138 -10.30 -20.36 -6.28
C ARG A 138 -9.18 -21.07 -7.03
N LYS A 139 -8.74 -20.51 -8.16
CA LYS A 139 -7.47 -20.93 -8.76
C LYS A 139 -6.35 -20.68 -7.75
N LYS A 140 -5.60 -21.73 -7.39
CA LYS A 140 -4.40 -21.57 -6.57
C LYS A 140 -3.48 -20.60 -7.30
N ILE A 141 -3.14 -19.45 -6.66
CA ILE A 141 -2.12 -18.54 -7.19
C ILE A 141 -0.80 -19.28 -7.09
N THR A 142 -0.35 -19.86 -8.19
CA THR A 142 0.96 -20.48 -8.28
C THR A 142 1.97 -19.39 -8.59
N ASN A 143 3.06 -19.37 -7.84
CA ASN A 143 4.18 -18.49 -8.13
C ASN A 143 4.78 -18.86 -9.48
N SER A 144 4.49 -18.05 -10.51
CA SER A 144 4.99 -18.26 -11.89
C SER A 144 6.49 -17.96 -12.06
N ARG A 145 7.19 -17.64 -10.98
CA ARG A 145 8.63 -17.34 -11.03
C ARG A 145 9.42 -18.62 -11.30
N LYS A 146 10.01 -18.73 -12.48
CA LYS A 146 11.03 -19.76 -12.75
C LYS A 146 12.25 -19.46 -11.86
N PRO A 147 12.86 -20.47 -11.24
CA PRO A 147 14.12 -20.29 -10.51
C PRO A 147 15.15 -19.62 -11.43
N SER A 148 15.72 -18.50 -11.01
CA SER A 148 16.68 -17.75 -11.83
C SER A 148 18.07 -18.44 -11.94
N GLY A 149 18.28 -19.58 -11.27
CA GLY A 149 19.57 -20.26 -11.15
C GLY A 149 20.63 -19.47 -10.37
N ARG A 150 20.32 -18.25 -9.91
CA ARG A 150 21.24 -17.40 -9.15
C ARG A 150 21.18 -17.75 -7.67
N LYS A 151 22.32 -17.71 -6.99
CA LYS A 151 22.38 -17.91 -5.54
C LYS A 151 21.58 -16.82 -4.81
N PRO A 152 20.87 -17.15 -3.72
CA PRO A 152 20.24 -16.14 -2.87
C PRO A 152 21.28 -15.18 -2.30
N GLY A 153 20.98 -13.87 -2.28
CA GLY A 153 21.86 -12.85 -1.74
C GLY A 153 22.34 -11.83 -2.77
N ALA A 154 23.24 -10.94 -2.34
CA ALA A 154 23.83 -9.92 -3.19
C ALA A 154 24.63 -10.55 -4.33
N GLN A 155 24.40 -10.09 -5.56
CA GLN A 155 25.14 -10.57 -6.73
C GLN A 155 26.53 -9.90 -6.80
N PRO A 156 27.52 -10.47 -7.47
CA PRO A 156 28.81 -9.83 -7.69
C PRO A 156 28.65 -8.43 -8.26
N GLY A 157 29.34 -7.43 -7.69
CA GLY A 157 29.23 -6.02 -8.06
C GLY A 157 28.15 -5.22 -7.30
N HIS A 158 27.38 -5.84 -6.41
CA HIS A 158 26.45 -5.11 -5.54
C HIS A 158 27.22 -4.30 -4.50
N GLN A 159 27.04 -2.99 -4.52
CA GLN A 159 27.55 -2.13 -3.44
C GLN A 159 26.70 -2.33 -2.20
N GLY A 160 27.28 -2.97 -1.17
CA GLY A 160 26.62 -3.13 0.13
C GLY A 160 26.29 -1.77 0.73
N ARG A 161 25.08 -1.58 1.22
CA ARG A 161 24.72 -0.43 2.06
C ARG A 161 24.97 -0.82 3.52
N SER A 162 25.95 -0.17 4.14
CA SER A 162 26.10 -0.19 5.60
C SER A 162 25.18 0.86 6.23
N ALA A 163 24.76 0.61 7.48
CA ALA A 163 24.05 1.61 8.26
C ALA A 163 24.93 2.87 8.44
N GLU A 164 24.35 4.03 8.26
CA GLU A 164 25.03 5.29 8.54
C GLU A 164 25.21 5.46 10.05
N ARG A 165 26.35 6.04 10.43
CA ARG A 165 26.60 6.35 11.83
C ARG A 165 25.65 7.45 12.30
N LEU A 166 25.03 7.23 13.46
CA LEU A 166 24.21 8.22 14.13
C LEU A 166 25.08 9.11 15.03
N LYS A 167 24.58 10.31 15.35
CA LYS A 167 25.19 11.17 16.35
C LYS A 167 25.18 10.45 17.70
N THR A 168 26.34 10.39 18.35
CA THR A 168 26.48 9.78 19.68
C THR A 168 25.69 10.57 20.72
N THR A 169 24.90 9.86 21.55
CA THR A 169 24.04 10.43 22.60
C THR A 169 24.55 10.14 24.01
N LYS A 170 25.56 9.26 24.15
CA LYS A 170 26.21 8.92 25.43
C LYS A 170 27.70 9.13 25.30
N GLU A 171 28.40 9.27 26.43
CA GLU A 171 29.87 9.34 26.45
C GLU A 171 30.48 8.09 25.82
N PRO A 172 31.56 8.25 25.03
CA PRO A 172 32.25 7.12 24.43
C PRO A 172 32.86 6.21 25.51
N VAL A 173 32.72 4.90 25.32
CA VAL A 173 33.40 3.92 26.17
C VAL A 173 34.72 3.55 25.51
N PHE A 174 35.82 3.88 26.18
CA PHE A 174 37.17 3.50 25.78
C PHE A 174 37.47 2.09 26.31
N ILE A 175 37.87 1.20 25.42
CA ILE A 175 38.25 -0.17 25.76
C ILE A 175 39.78 -0.16 25.84
N PRO A 176 40.37 -0.41 27.03
CA PRO A 176 41.84 -0.48 27.17
C PRO A 176 42.39 -1.72 26.41
N ALA A 177 43.62 -1.57 25.97
CA ALA A 177 44.33 -2.71 25.41
C ALA A 177 44.52 -3.80 26.50
N PRO A 178 44.29 -5.09 26.16
CA PRO A 178 44.61 -6.18 27.08
C PRO A 178 46.11 -6.25 27.34
N GLU A 179 46.50 -6.75 28.52
CA GLU A 179 47.92 -6.93 28.91
C GLU A 179 48.73 -7.71 27.87
N SER A 180 48.12 -8.71 27.24
CA SER A 180 48.75 -9.45 26.14
C SER A 180 49.19 -8.61 24.95
N PHE A 181 48.66 -7.40 24.78
CA PHE A 181 49.09 -6.49 23.71
C PHE A 181 50.13 -5.49 24.19
N THR A 182 50.09 -5.13 25.48
CA THR A 182 51.05 -4.22 26.08
C THR A 182 52.38 -4.85 26.43
N ASP A 183 52.35 -6.16 26.72
CA ASP A 183 53.52 -6.97 27.12
C ASP A 183 54.21 -7.64 25.94
N ASP A 184 53.63 -7.63 24.76
CA ASP A 184 54.17 -8.17 23.54
C ASP A 184 55.14 -7.19 22.89
N PRO A 185 56.45 -7.48 22.82
CA PRO A 185 57.44 -6.59 22.27
C PRO A 185 57.30 -6.37 20.75
N ASP A 186 56.58 -7.22 20.05
CA ASP A 186 56.35 -7.10 18.60
C ASP A 186 55.08 -6.24 18.27
N LEU A 187 54.31 -5.85 19.28
CA LEU A 187 53.13 -5.01 19.11
C LEU A 187 53.40 -3.54 19.52
N TYR A 188 53.00 -2.62 18.70
CA TYR A 188 53.07 -1.18 19.01
C TYR A 188 51.79 -0.43 18.61
N PRO A 189 51.37 0.60 19.34
CA PRO A 189 50.21 1.39 19.02
C PRO A 189 50.41 2.18 17.72
N THR A 190 49.50 1.97 16.75
CA THR A 190 49.57 2.65 15.44
C THR A 190 49.02 4.08 15.47
N GLY A 191 48.48 4.53 16.59
CA GLY A 191 47.79 5.81 16.73
C GLY A 191 46.38 5.86 16.08
N LYS A 192 45.96 4.78 15.41
CA LYS A 192 44.63 4.69 14.80
C LYS A 192 43.63 4.11 15.78
N GLN A 193 42.48 4.77 15.90
CA GLN A 193 41.37 4.29 16.70
C GLN A 193 40.34 3.57 15.82
N ILE A 194 39.87 2.41 16.27
CA ILE A 194 38.75 1.68 15.66
C ILE A 194 37.49 1.95 16.50
N THR A 195 36.51 2.60 15.89
CA THR A 195 35.24 2.93 16.57
C THR A 195 34.12 2.07 16.00
N LYS A 196 33.38 1.42 16.90
CA LYS A 196 32.12 0.71 16.59
C LYS A 196 30.98 1.39 17.35
N GLN A 197 29.77 1.44 16.75
CA GLN A 197 28.61 2.09 17.35
C GLN A 197 27.54 1.06 17.66
N LEU A 198 27.02 1.11 18.88
CA LEU A 198 25.88 0.35 19.36
C LEU A 198 24.67 1.28 19.43
N ILE A 199 23.53 0.87 18.89
CA ILE A 199 22.26 1.61 18.89
C ILE A 199 21.22 0.81 19.65
N ASP A 200 20.72 1.38 20.74
CA ASP A 200 19.74 0.78 21.64
C ASP A 200 18.44 1.54 21.67
N ILE A 201 17.34 0.85 22.02
CA ILE A 201 16.05 1.44 22.35
C ILE A 201 15.71 1.11 23.79
N ASN A 202 15.59 2.13 24.64
CA ASN A 202 15.13 1.98 26.02
C ASN A 202 13.68 2.43 26.14
N VAL A 203 12.82 1.62 26.74
CA VAL A 203 11.45 2.01 27.12
C VAL A 203 11.43 2.28 28.62
N SER A 204 11.08 3.51 28.98
CA SER A 204 10.85 3.90 30.37
C SER A 204 9.39 4.31 30.57
N VAL A 205 8.82 3.94 31.71
CA VAL A 205 7.48 4.39 32.13
C VAL A 205 7.66 5.49 33.15
N SER A 206 7.01 6.63 32.93
CA SER A 206 6.97 7.75 33.89
C SER A 206 5.58 7.82 34.47
N VAL A 207 5.51 7.84 35.79
CA VAL A 207 4.27 7.99 36.56
C VAL A 207 4.36 9.28 37.37
N THR A 208 3.30 10.10 37.29
CA THR A 208 3.22 11.40 37.98
C THR A 208 1.92 11.48 38.73
N ASP A 209 1.98 11.74 40.03
CA ASP A 209 0.81 12.01 40.87
C ASP A 209 0.50 13.51 40.86
N PHE A 210 -0.75 13.84 40.62
CA PHE A 210 -1.29 15.19 40.79
C PHE A 210 -2.08 15.22 42.08
N ILE A 211 -1.66 16.03 43.05
CA ILE A 211 -2.22 16.08 44.38
C ILE A 211 -2.82 17.46 44.62
N THR A 212 -4.01 17.51 45.15
CA THR A 212 -4.70 18.74 45.58
C THR A 212 -5.44 18.51 46.87
N ASP A 213 -5.55 19.55 47.70
CA ASP A 213 -6.34 19.51 48.93
C ASP A 213 -7.83 19.61 48.64
N GLU A 214 -8.65 18.83 49.38
CA GLU A 214 -10.09 18.93 49.36
C GLU A 214 -10.57 19.92 50.45
N TYR A 215 -11.43 20.82 50.04
CA TYR A 215 -12.08 21.76 50.95
C TYR A 215 -13.56 21.43 51.10
N ARG A 216 -14.10 21.58 52.30
CA ARG A 216 -15.53 21.39 52.55
C ARG A 216 -16.19 22.72 52.99
N ASN A 217 -17.25 23.08 52.30
CA ASN A 217 -18.06 24.22 52.68
C ASN A 217 -18.79 23.91 54.02
N ARG A 218 -18.60 24.78 55.00
CA ARG A 218 -19.15 24.56 56.35
C ARG A 218 -20.68 24.74 56.41
N ILE A 219 -21.27 25.48 55.45
CA ILE A 219 -22.69 25.77 55.41
C ILE A 219 -23.42 24.73 54.57
N THR A 220 -22.95 24.49 53.34
CA THR A 220 -23.63 23.61 52.36
C THR A 220 -23.17 22.16 52.45
N GLY A 221 -22.05 21.88 53.11
CA GLY A 221 -21.44 20.56 53.15
C GLY A 221 -20.77 20.13 51.82
N SER A 222 -20.85 20.95 50.77
CA SER A 222 -20.26 20.65 49.46
C SER A 222 -18.72 20.57 49.56
N ARG A 223 -18.13 19.65 48.78
CA ARG A 223 -16.68 19.45 48.66
C ARG A 223 -16.19 20.06 47.37
N VAL A 224 -15.08 20.72 47.44
CA VAL A 224 -14.42 21.35 46.30
C VAL A 224 -12.91 21.12 46.38
N HIS A 225 -12.26 21.05 45.25
CA HIS A 225 -10.80 20.97 45.12
C HIS A 225 -10.34 21.83 43.96
N ALA A 226 -9.05 22.14 43.90
CA ALA A 226 -8.49 22.82 42.74
C ALA A 226 -8.66 21.95 41.47
N PRO A 227 -8.89 22.54 40.28
CA PRO A 227 -9.06 21.78 39.07
C PRO A 227 -7.75 21.08 38.67
N PHE A 228 -7.85 19.82 38.33
CA PHE A 228 -6.74 19.08 37.74
C PHE A 228 -6.43 19.56 36.30
N PRO A 229 -5.20 19.38 35.82
CA PRO A 229 -4.85 19.66 34.43
C PRO A 229 -5.77 18.93 33.44
N ALA A 230 -5.95 19.51 32.25
CA ALA A 230 -6.74 18.89 31.19
C ALA A 230 -6.26 17.46 30.89
N GLY A 231 -7.22 16.53 30.80
CA GLY A 231 -6.93 15.12 30.57
C GLY A 231 -6.71 14.25 31.81
N ILE A 232 -6.68 14.85 33.02
CA ILE A 232 -6.63 14.15 34.31
C ILE A 232 -8.06 14.13 34.87
N VAL A 233 -8.79 13.05 34.63
CA VAL A 233 -10.23 12.93 34.94
C VAL A 233 -10.52 11.80 35.93
N ASN A 234 -9.76 10.70 35.85
CA ASN A 234 -9.91 9.50 36.66
C ASN A 234 -8.75 9.37 37.67
N ASP A 235 -8.86 8.47 38.60
CA ASP A 235 -7.78 8.15 39.54
C ASP A 235 -6.50 7.70 38.83
N VAL A 236 -6.65 6.96 37.72
CA VAL A 236 -5.54 6.57 36.86
C VAL A 236 -5.84 7.03 35.40
N ASN A 237 -4.92 7.80 34.84
CA ASN A 237 -5.05 8.33 33.47
C ASN A 237 -3.84 7.91 32.63
N TYR A 238 -4.07 7.50 31.41
CA TYR A 238 -3.00 7.23 30.47
C TYR A 238 -2.62 8.51 29.71
N GLY A 239 -1.32 8.80 29.68
CA GLY A 239 -0.77 9.95 28.96
C GLY A 239 -0.90 9.82 27.44
N PRO A 240 -0.69 10.94 26.71
CA PRO A 240 -0.78 10.97 25.24
C PRO A 240 0.11 9.94 24.53
N SER A 241 1.30 9.68 25.06
CA SER A 241 2.26 8.71 24.47
C SER A 241 1.73 7.28 24.52
N VAL A 242 1.15 6.86 25.65
CA VAL A 242 0.53 5.53 25.80
C VAL A 242 -0.68 5.40 24.86
N LYS A 243 -1.53 6.44 24.82
CA LYS A 243 -2.70 6.49 23.93
C LYS A 243 -2.29 6.41 22.45
N ALA A 244 -1.29 7.19 22.04
CA ALA A 244 -0.78 7.20 20.66
C ALA A 244 -0.19 5.85 20.27
N PHE A 245 0.59 5.24 21.13
CA PHE A 245 1.21 3.95 20.88
C PHE A 245 0.15 2.84 20.74
N ALA A 246 -0.79 2.75 21.68
CA ALA A 246 -1.90 1.82 21.62
C ALA A 246 -2.77 2.01 20.38
N PHE A 247 -3.08 3.27 20.05
CA PHE A 247 -3.88 3.62 18.87
C PHE A 247 -3.19 3.21 17.57
N LEU A 248 -1.89 3.51 17.40
CA LEU A 248 -1.13 3.14 16.21
C LEU A 248 -0.99 1.64 16.05
N LEU A 249 -0.69 0.91 17.11
CA LEU A 249 -0.63 -0.55 17.07
C LEU A 249 -1.94 -1.13 16.52
N ASN A 250 -3.07 -0.67 17.05
CA ASN A 250 -4.38 -1.21 16.65
C ASN A 250 -4.83 -0.68 15.28
N ASN A 251 -4.87 0.65 15.08
CA ASN A 251 -5.51 1.23 13.90
C ASN A 251 -4.62 1.26 12.67
N TYR A 252 -3.31 1.37 12.85
CA TYR A 252 -2.38 1.50 11.73
C TYR A 252 -1.56 0.24 11.45
N TYR A 253 -0.95 -0.33 12.50
CA TYR A 253 -0.14 -1.54 12.34
C TYR A 253 -0.97 -2.83 12.32
N ASN A 254 -2.30 -2.71 12.40
CA ASN A 254 -3.27 -3.81 12.30
C ASN A 254 -3.05 -4.91 13.35
N VAL A 255 -2.60 -4.54 14.55
CA VAL A 255 -2.51 -5.43 15.69
C VAL A 255 -3.90 -5.53 16.33
N SER A 256 -4.35 -6.72 16.72
CA SER A 256 -5.63 -6.88 17.41
C SER A 256 -5.61 -6.20 18.78
N ILE A 257 -6.78 -5.82 19.31
CA ILE A 257 -6.89 -5.14 20.61
C ILE A 257 -6.18 -5.94 21.71
N ASN A 258 -6.45 -7.23 21.80
CA ASN A 258 -5.82 -8.10 22.80
C ASN A 258 -4.28 -8.12 22.67
N LYS A 259 -3.76 -8.29 21.45
CA LYS A 259 -2.31 -8.26 21.20
C LYS A 259 -1.70 -6.88 21.44
N THR A 260 -2.45 -5.80 21.20
CA THR A 260 -2.02 -4.44 21.54
C THR A 260 -1.84 -4.28 23.03
N ARG A 261 -2.83 -4.72 23.82
CA ARG A 261 -2.74 -4.75 25.28
C ARG A 261 -1.54 -5.56 25.77
N GLN A 262 -1.40 -6.78 25.26
CA GLN A 262 -0.30 -7.67 25.60
C GLN A 262 1.06 -7.06 25.27
N CYS A 263 1.22 -6.50 24.07
CA CYS A 263 2.45 -5.83 23.64
C CYS A 263 2.84 -4.69 24.59
N ILE A 264 1.88 -3.85 24.99
CA ILE A 264 2.14 -2.74 25.93
C ILE A 264 2.56 -3.27 27.29
N SER A 265 1.86 -4.26 27.81
CA SER A 265 2.23 -4.90 29.07
C SER A 265 3.64 -5.50 29.01
N ASP A 266 3.95 -6.24 27.96
CA ASP A 266 5.25 -6.92 27.81
C ASP A 266 6.42 -5.93 27.73
N ILE A 267 6.30 -4.85 26.92
CA ILE A 267 7.37 -3.85 26.78
C ILE A 267 7.54 -2.95 28.01
N THR A 268 6.55 -2.91 28.89
CA THR A 268 6.57 -2.13 30.14
C THR A 268 6.73 -3.02 31.39
N ASN A 269 7.06 -4.29 31.22
CA ASN A 269 7.15 -5.29 32.31
C ASN A 269 5.92 -5.33 33.23
N GLY A 270 4.73 -5.21 32.64
CA GLY A 270 3.46 -5.23 33.35
C GLY A 270 3.08 -3.92 34.08
N ILE A 271 3.92 -2.88 33.98
CA ILE A 271 3.63 -1.59 34.67
C ILE A 271 2.40 -0.92 34.03
N VAL A 272 2.30 -0.91 32.71
CA VAL A 272 1.16 -0.35 31.97
C VAL A 272 0.20 -1.47 31.58
N ASN A 273 -0.96 -1.51 32.24
CA ASN A 273 -2.00 -2.50 31.98
C ASN A 273 -3.28 -1.84 31.49
N ILE A 274 -3.33 -1.52 30.21
CA ILE A 274 -4.47 -0.86 29.57
C ILE A 274 -5.58 -1.87 29.23
N SER A 275 -6.85 -1.51 29.45
CA SER A 275 -7.98 -2.39 29.15
C SER A 275 -8.31 -2.43 27.66
N ASP A 276 -8.90 -3.55 27.19
CA ASP A 276 -9.38 -3.70 25.82
C ASP A 276 -10.42 -2.63 25.45
N GLY A 277 -11.30 -2.27 26.41
CA GLY A 277 -12.28 -1.19 26.25
C GLY A 277 -11.63 0.17 26.05
N THR A 278 -10.57 0.47 26.81
CA THR A 278 -9.82 1.72 26.64
C THR A 278 -9.21 1.80 25.24
N ILE A 279 -8.56 0.72 24.76
CA ILE A 279 -7.97 0.68 23.42
C ILE A 279 -9.05 0.90 22.34
N ALA A 280 -10.22 0.28 22.50
CA ALA A 280 -11.34 0.46 21.55
C ALA A 280 -11.83 1.92 21.52
N ASN A 281 -11.96 2.56 22.69
CA ASN A 281 -12.44 3.93 22.83
C ASN A 281 -11.44 4.97 22.27
N LEU A 282 -10.14 4.65 22.18
CA LEU A 282 -9.16 5.55 21.56
C LEU A 282 -9.50 5.89 20.12
N SER A 283 -10.12 4.96 19.38
CA SER A 283 -10.53 5.21 17.99
C SER A 283 -11.66 6.25 17.90
N GLU A 284 -12.57 6.25 18.85
CA GLU A 284 -13.65 7.23 18.94
C GLU A 284 -13.12 8.61 19.35
N ALA A 285 -12.31 8.64 20.41
CA ALA A 285 -11.69 9.87 20.91
C ALA A 285 -10.83 10.53 19.81
N PHE A 286 -10.04 9.73 19.06
CA PHE A 286 -9.23 10.22 17.96
C PHE A 286 -10.10 10.78 16.82
N SER A 287 -11.16 10.07 16.44
CA SER A 287 -12.09 10.52 15.40
C SER A 287 -12.71 11.87 15.77
N ALA A 288 -13.21 12.02 17.00
CA ALA A 288 -13.77 13.27 17.48
C ALA A 288 -12.72 14.41 17.50
N ALA A 289 -11.55 14.16 18.07
CA ALA A 289 -10.49 15.18 18.21
C ALA A 289 -9.94 15.67 16.85
N THR A 290 -10.03 14.85 15.80
CA THR A 290 -9.49 15.19 14.45
C THR A 290 -10.54 15.68 13.46
N GLU A 291 -11.76 15.97 13.87
CA GLU A 291 -12.84 16.42 12.99
C GLU A 291 -12.47 17.69 12.21
N LYS A 292 -11.92 18.69 12.89
CA LYS A 292 -11.49 19.96 12.27
C LYS A 292 -10.33 19.75 11.30
N ASP A 293 -9.39 18.86 11.64
CA ASP A 293 -8.24 18.54 10.79
C ASP A 293 -8.71 17.84 9.50
N ARG A 294 -9.68 16.91 9.60
CA ARG A 294 -10.28 16.25 8.45
C ARG A 294 -11.11 17.21 7.59
N ALA A 295 -11.85 18.12 8.19
CA ALA A 295 -12.57 19.16 7.45
C ALA A 295 -11.60 20.08 6.68
N LYS A 296 -10.45 20.41 7.26
CA LYS A 296 -9.39 21.14 6.57
C LYS A 296 -8.83 20.34 5.39
N ILE A 297 -8.55 19.06 5.57
CA ILE A 297 -8.09 18.16 4.49
C ILE A 297 -9.13 18.09 3.38
N PHE A 298 -10.42 17.97 3.71
CA PHE A 298 -11.51 18.00 2.76
C PHE A 298 -11.45 19.27 1.90
N SER A 299 -11.38 20.44 2.54
CA SER A 299 -11.28 21.72 1.84
C SER A 299 -10.03 21.83 0.97
N LEU A 300 -8.86 21.37 1.45
CA LEU A 300 -7.62 21.39 0.66
C LEU A 300 -7.74 20.53 -0.61
N LEU A 301 -8.37 19.36 -0.50
CA LEU A 301 -8.58 18.46 -1.64
C LEU A 301 -9.59 19.03 -2.64
N THR A 302 -10.66 19.67 -2.15
CA THR A 302 -11.65 20.33 -3.02
C THR A 302 -11.02 21.42 -3.89
N HIS A 303 -10.04 22.15 -3.36
CA HIS A 303 -9.39 23.28 -4.05
C HIS A 303 -8.01 22.92 -4.65
N SER A 304 -7.67 21.63 -4.71
CA SER A 304 -6.42 21.18 -5.33
C SER A 304 -6.50 21.27 -6.87
N ASN A 305 -5.36 21.39 -7.55
CA ASN A 305 -5.33 21.39 -9.02
C ASN A 305 -5.53 19.99 -9.61
N VAL A 306 -5.15 18.97 -8.86
CA VAL A 306 -5.18 17.56 -9.29
C VAL A 306 -5.72 16.71 -8.15
N LEU A 307 -6.73 15.92 -8.45
CA LEU A 307 -7.35 15.01 -7.48
C LEU A 307 -7.38 13.59 -8.02
N TYR A 308 -6.88 12.66 -7.25
CA TYR A 308 -6.99 11.22 -7.50
C TYR A 308 -8.14 10.68 -6.66
N SER A 309 -9.04 9.95 -7.25
CA SER A 309 -10.14 9.32 -6.52
C SER A 309 -10.38 7.89 -6.96
N ASP A 310 -10.73 7.04 -5.99
CA ASP A 310 -11.08 5.64 -6.23
C ASP A 310 -12.02 5.16 -5.12
N ALA A 311 -12.75 4.10 -5.38
CA ALA A 311 -13.74 3.56 -4.46
C ALA A 311 -13.61 2.06 -4.29
N THR A 312 -13.76 1.59 -3.05
CA THR A 312 -13.80 0.16 -2.76
C THR A 312 -15.03 -0.21 -1.95
N VAL A 313 -15.41 -1.49 -1.99
CA VAL A 313 -16.51 -2.01 -1.19
C VAL A 313 -16.00 -2.30 0.23
N SER A 314 -16.72 -1.84 1.25
CA SER A 314 -16.60 -2.31 2.62
C SER A 314 -17.75 -3.26 2.97
N ASN A 315 -17.57 -4.10 3.97
CA ASN A 315 -18.59 -5.02 4.45
C ASN A 315 -18.84 -4.76 5.93
N ILE A 316 -20.01 -4.25 6.26
CA ILE A 316 -20.42 -3.95 7.63
C ILE A 316 -21.55 -4.90 7.99
N ASN A 317 -21.31 -5.81 8.92
CA ASN A 317 -22.31 -6.76 9.41
C ASN A 317 -23.11 -7.45 8.27
N GLY A 318 -22.39 -7.90 7.22
CA GLY A 318 -22.98 -8.53 6.04
C GLY A 318 -23.54 -7.58 4.98
N LYS A 319 -23.70 -6.29 5.28
CA LYS A 319 -24.19 -5.28 4.32
C LYS A 319 -23.03 -4.65 3.54
N ARG A 320 -23.22 -4.49 2.23
CA ARG A 320 -22.27 -3.81 1.35
C ARG A 320 -22.37 -2.30 1.52
N LYS A 321 -21.26 -1.67 1.82
CA LYS A 321 -21.05 -0.22 1.92
C LYS A 321 -19.89 0.18 1.02
N ALA A 322 -19.57 1.46 0.94
CA ALA A 322 -18.47 1.98 0.15
C ALA A 322 -17.44 2.69 1.02
N VAL A 323 -16.19 2.66 0.58
CA VAL A 323 -15.16 3.59 1.01
C VAL A 323 -14.65 4.31 -0.22
N ILE A 324 -14.80 5.63 -0.24
CA ILE A 324 -14.27 6.51 -1.29
C ILE A 324 -13.03 7.19 -0.73
N LEU A 325 -12.00 7.24 -1.55
CA LEU A 325 -10.74 7.90 -1.25
C LEU A 325 -10.49 9.03 -2.24
N CYS A 326 -10.04 10.16 -1.70
CA CYS A 326 -9.55 11.30 -2.48
C CYS A 326 -8.14 11.66 -2.01
N THR A 327 -7.23 11.98 -2.94
CA THR A 327 -5.85 12.39 -2.61
C THR A 327 -5.25 13.31 -3.68
N ASP A 328 -4.38 14.23 -3.25
CA ASP A 328 -3.59 15.14 -4.10
C ASP A 328 -2.08 14.85 -4.02
N LYS A 329 -1.67 13.70 -3.51
CA LYS A 329 -0.29 13.27 -3.19
C LYS A 329 0.31 13.91 -1.92
N LYS A 330 -0.31 14.93 -1.33
CA LYS A 330 0.09 15.56 -0.06
C LYS A 330 -0.93 15.31 1.04
N ASN A 331 -2.19 15.23 0.67
CA ASN A 331 -3.31 14.99 1.56
C ASN A 331 -4.08 13.77 1.07
N VAL A 332 -4.68 13.04 1.99
CA VAL A 332 -5.57 11.92 1.66
C VAL A 332 -6.78 11.94 2.57
N LEU A 333 -7.94 11.70 2.00
CA LEU A 333 -9.21 11.60 2.72
C LEU A 333 -9.86 10.27 2.41
N TYR A 334 -10.18 9.51 3.43
CA TYR A 334 -10.99 8.30 3.36
C TYR A 334 -12.37 8.62 3.93
N GLN A 335 -13.42 8.21 3.24
CA GLN A 335 -14.79 8.39 3.69
C GLN A 335 -15.56 7.08 3.57
N HIS A 336 -16.18 6.66 4.68
CA HIS A 336 -17.06 5.51 4.71
C HIS A 336 -18.49 5.96 4.40
N LEU A 337 -19.09 5.40 3.35
CA LEU A 337 -20.35 5.87 2.78
C LEU A 337 -21.29 4.70 2.49
N GLU A 338 -22.58 5.00 2.38
CA GLU A 338 -23.62 4.00 2.08
C GLU A 338 -23.40 3.37 0.70
N HIS A 339 -23.18 4.18 -0.32
CA HIS A 339 -23.04 3.78 -1.71
C HIS A 339 -21.81 4.40 -2.34
N LYS A 340 -21.29 3.75 -3.38
CA LYS A 340 -20.36 4.35 -4.35
C LYS A 340 -21.17 4.99 -5.49
N GLY A 341 -20.46 5.63 -6.41
CA GLY A 341 -21.08 6.30 -7.55
C GLY A 341 -21.58 7.70 -7.18
N HIS A 342 -22.53 8.24 -7.92
CA HIS A 342 -22.95 9.63 -7.81
C HIS A 342 -23.33 10.03 -6.38
N ASP A 343 -24.19 9.26 -5.72
CA ASP A 343 -24.64 9.53 -4.34
C ASP A 343 -23.50 9.55 -3.32
N GLY A 344 -22.49 8.70 -3.52
CA GLY A 344 -21.30 8.71 -2.68
C GLY A 344 -20.40 9.91 -2.98
N LEU A 345 -20.15 10.20 -4.26
CA LEU A 345 -19.26 11.27 -4.70
C LEU A 345 -19.74 12.65 -4.24
N THR A 346 -21.06 12.89 -4.18
CA THR A 346 -21.63 14.15 -3.67
C THR A 346 -21.30 14.46 -2.21
N LYS A 347 -20.81 13.49 -1.45
CA LYS A 347 -20.37 13.65 -0.05
C LYS A 347 -18.86 13.78 0.11
N THR A 348 -18.14 13.81 -0.99
CA THR A 348 -16.68 13.85 -1.03
C THR A 348 -16.18 15.16 -1.64
N PRO A 349 -14.88 15.49 -1.54
CA PRO A 349 -14.29 16.64 -2.21
C PRO A 349 -14.56 16.69 -3.72
N VAL A 350 -14.82 15.54 -4.35
CA VAL A 350 -15.10 15.44 -5.80
C VAL A 350 -16.30 16.29 -6.21
N LYS A 351 -17.30 16.47 -5.33
CA LYS A 351 -18.54 17.21 -5.64
C LYS A 351 -18.29 18.61 -6.19
N ASP A 352 -17.44 19.35 -5.50
CA ASP A 352 -17.19 20.77 -5.78
C ASP A 352 -15.76 20.98 -6.36
N PHE A 353 -15.13 19.90 -6.83
CA PHE A 353 -13.80 19.92 -7.42
C PHE A 353 -13.85 20.38 -8.87
N ASP A 354 -12.99 21.33 -9.25
CA ASP A 354 -12.94 21.92 -10.61
C ASP A 354 -11.54 21.77 -11.28
N GLY A 355 -10.70 20.89 -10.79
CA GLY A 355 -9.38 20.61 -11.35
C GLY A 355 -9.35 19.38 -12.26
N ILE A 356 -8.15 18.78 -12.41
CA ILE A 356 -7.93 17.53 -13.16
C ILE A 356 -8.22 16.34 -12.26
N LEU A 357 -9.21 15.53 -12.63
CA LEU A 357 -9.61 14.34 -11.88
C LEU A 357 -9.03 13.07 -12.49
N ILE A 358 -8.25 12.32 -11.70
CA ILE A 358 -7.71 11.02 -12.09
C ILE A 358 -8.53 9.92 -11.42
N HIS A 359 -9.11 9.03 -12.21
CA HIS A 359 -10.03 8.00 -11.72
C HIS A 359 -10.01 6.73 -12.59
N ASP A 360 -10.70 5.70 -12.14
CA ASP A 360 -11.04 4.55 -12.97
C ASP A 360 -12.24 4.89 -13.89
N HIS A 361 -12.63 3.95 -14.74
CA HIS A 361 -13.75 4.16 -15.68
C HIS A 361 -15.12 4.01 -15.00
N ASP A 362 -15.36 4.66 -13.87
CA ASP A 362 -16.72 4.82 -13.34
C ASP A 362 -17.34 6.11 -13.92
N LYS A 363 -18.46 5.94 -14.64
CA LYS A 363 -19.13 7.04 -15.33
C LYS A 363 -19.55 8.19 -14.40
N SER A 364 -19.73 7.92 -13.12
CA SER A 364 -20.13 8.91 -12.13
C SER A 364 -19.12 10.05 -12.00
N TYR A 365 -17.84 9.79 -12.23
CA TYR A 365 -16.78 10.80 -12.11
C TYR A 365 -16.86 11.89 -13.18
N TYR A 366 -17.35 11.58 -14.37
CA TYR A 366 -17.41 12.54 -15.48
C TYR A 366 -18.40 13.70 -15.27
N SER A 367 -19.19 13.65 -14.21
CA SER A 367 -20.06 14.75 -13.81
C SER A 367 -19.34 15.83 -13.00
N TYR A 368 -18.06 15.65 -12.69
CA TYR A 368 -17.26 16.49 -11.79
C TYR A 368 -15.90 16.81 -12.41
N GLY A 369 -15.23 17.84 -11.89
CA GLY A 369 -13.94 18.28 -12.41
C GLY A 369 -14.01 18.92 -13.80
N SER A 370 -12.95 19.59 -14.21
CA SER A 370 -12.87 20.25 -15.52
C SER A 370 -12.21 19.39 -16.59
N LYS A 371 -11.29 18.50 -16.18
CA LYS A 371 -10.58 17.55 -17.05
C LYS A 371 -10.43 16.21 -16.37
N HIS A 372 -10.32 15.15 -17.17
CA HIS A 372 -10.21 13.78 -16.67
C HIS A 372 -9.00 13.06 -17.22
N GLN A 373 -8.36 12.25 -16.39
CA GLN A 373 -7.42 11.23 -16.80
C GLN A 373 -7.93 9.87 -16.32
N GLU A 374 -8.26 8.98 -17.25
CA GLU A 374 -8.57 7.61 -16.90
C GLU A 374 -7.31 6.80 -16.55
N CYS A 375 -7.44 5.91 -15.60
CA CYS A 375 -6.35 5.03 -15.19
C CYS A 375 -5.96 4.04 -16.30
N LEU A 376 -4.84 4.26 -16.96
CA LEU A 376 -4.37 3.38 -18.03
C LEU A 376 -4.00 1.98 -17.56
N ALA A 377 -3.73 1.76 -16.27
CA ALA A 377 -3.51 0.42 -15.74
C ALA A 377 -4.74 -0.48 -15.89
N HIS A 378 -5.95 0.07 -15.77
CA HIS A 378 -7.20 -0.63 -16.03
C HIS A 378 -7.40 -0.89 -17.52
N VAL A 379 -7.16 0.11 -18.36
CA VAL A 379 -7.26 -0.02 -19.82
C VAL A 379 -6.33 -1.13 -20.34
N LEU A 380 -5.08 -1.15 -19.88
CA LEU A 380 -4.12 -2.21 -20.26
C LEU A 380 -4.60 -3.61 -19.84
N ARG A 381 -5.18 -3.77 -18.65
CA ARG A 381 -5.77 -5.05 -18.21
C ARG A 381 -6.95 -5.47 -19.09
N TYR A 382 -7.81 -4.54 -19.47
CA TYR A 382 -8.94 -4.83 -20.37
C TYR A 382 -8.45 -5.24 -21.78
N LEU A 383 -7.40 -4.60 -22.28
CA LEU A 383 -6.78 -4.99 -23.56
C LEU A 383 -6.20 -6.41 -23.50
N VAL A 384 -5.54 -6.78 -22.38
CA VAL A 384 -5.05 -8.16 -22.18
C VAL A 384 -6.22 -9.15 -22.14
N SER A 385 -7.29 -8.83 -21.43
CA SER A 385 -8.50 -9.65 -21.42
C SER A 385 -9.11 -9.80 -22.84
N ALA A 386 -9.13 -8.71 -23.60
CA ALA A 386 -9.64 -8.74 -24.98
C ALA A 386 -8.75 -9.60 -25.90
N MET A 387 -7.42 -9.53 -25.79
CA MET A 387 -6.51 -10.42 -26.52
C MET A 387 -6.76 -11.90 -26.23
N GLU A 388 -7.12 -12.25 -24.98
CA GLU A 388 -7.40 -13.63 -24.58
C GLU A 388 -8.75 -14.14 -25.14
N ASN A 389 -9.72 -13.24 -25.31
CA ASN A 389 -11.08 -13.60 -25.71
C ASN A 389 -11.38 -13.37 -27.20
N GLU A 390 -10.60 -12.51 -27.88
CA GLU A 390 -10.71 -12.21 -29.32
C GLU A 390 -9.33 -12.37 -30.00
N PRO A 391 -8.74 -13.58 -30.00
CA PRO A 391 -7.37 -13.81 -30.47
C PRO A 391 -7.16 -13.49 -31.96
N ASP A 392 -8.22 -13.48 -32.73
CA ASP A 392 -8.19 -13.24 -34.18
C ASP A 392 -8.06 -11.73 -34.52
N LEU A 393 -8.34 -10.83 -33.56
CA LEU A 393 -8.23 -9.39 -33.75
C LEU A 393 -6.85 -8.87 -33.33
N LYS A 394 -6.27 -7.98 -34.14
CA LYS A 394 -4.91 -7.46 -33.95
C LYS A 394 -4.87 -6.14 -33.20
N TRP A 395 -5.94 -5.37 -33.26
CA TRP A 395 -5.98 -4.00 -32.73
C TRP A 395 -5.72 -3.92 -31.21
N HIS A 396 -6.15 -4.90 -30.42
CA HIS A 396 -5.94 -4.93 -28.96
C HIS A 396 -4.44 -4.87 -28.62
N LYS A 397 -3.65 -5.69 -29.33
CA LYS A 397 -2.22 -5.81 -29.14
C LYS A 397 -1.50 -4.54 -29.59
N GLN A 398 -1.91 -3.97 -30.72
CA GLN A 398 -1.37 -2.73 -31.23
C GLN A 398 -1.63 -1.59 -30.25
N MET A 399 -2.86 -1.45 -29.77
CA MET A 399 -3.23 -0.43 -28.79
C MET A 399 -2.49 -0.61 -27.47
N HIS A 400 -2.39 -1.84 -26.97
CA HIS A 400 -1.64 -2.15 -25.76
C HIS A 400 -0.16 -1.73 -25.89
N SER A 401 0.49 -2.08 -27.00
CA SER A 401 1.89 -1.70 -27.28
C SER A 401 2.06 -0.18 -27.36
N LEU A 402 1.14 0.50 -28.04
CA LEU A 402 1.15 1.95 -28.17
C LEU A 402 1.04 2.64 -26.80
N LEU A 403 0.06 2.24 -25.97
CA LEU A 403 -0.10 2.82 -24.64
C LEU A 403 1.14 2.60 -23.76
N GLN A 404 1.79 1.45 -23.86
CA GLN A 404 3.05 1.21 -23.14
C GLN A 404 4.17 2.13 -23.62
N LYS A 405 4.31 2.35 -24.94
CA LYS A 405 5.27 3.31 -25.50
C LYS A 405 5.01 4.73 -24.99
N MET A 406 3.74 5.16 -24.98
CA MET A 406 3.33 6.47 -24.46
C MET A 406 3.70 6.64 -22.98
N ILE A 407 3.39 5.65 -22.13
CA ILE A 407 3.73 5.65 -20.70
C ILE A 407 5.24 5.72 -20.49
N HIS A 408 6.00 4.96 -21.26
CA HIS A 408 7.47 5.01 -21.21
C HIS A 408 8.00 6.40 -21.60
N MET A 409 7.44 6.98 -22.65
CA MET A 409 7.84 8.30 -23.13
C MET A 409 7.52 9.40 -22.11
N ALA A 410 6.33 9.39 -21.51
CA ALA A 410 5.96 10.34 -20.47
C ALA A 410 6.90 10.26 -19.23
N LYS A 411 7.34 9.07 -18.86
CA LYS A 411 8.36 8.90 -17.80
C LYS A 411 9.74 9.45 -18.16
N LYS A 412 10.10 9.42 -19.45
CA LYS A 412 11.37 9.94 -19.94
C LYS A 412 11.38 11.47 -19.98
N TYR A 413 10.27 12.09 -20.40
CA TYR A 413 10.12 13.54 -20.51
C TYR A 413 9.37 14.10 -19.31
N LYS A 414 10.10 14.42 -18.24
CA LYS A 414 9.50 14.89 -16.97
C LYS A 414 8.83 16.26 -17.07
N ASP A 415 9.26 17.08 -18.02
CA ASP A 415 8.74 18.44 -18.24
C ASP A 415 7.66 18.49 -19.33
N GLY A 416 7.19 17.33 -19.77
CA GLY A 416 6.18 17.16 -20.81
C GLY A 416 6.73 16.52 -22.09
N VAL A 417 5.90 15.72 -22.74
CA VAL A 417 6.24 15.07 -24.02
C VAL A 417 6.23 16.12 -25.13
N PRO A 418 7.25 16.17 -26.03
CA PRO A 418 7.28 17.12 -27.14
C PRO A 418 6.01 17.05 -27.98
N PRO A 419 5.43 18.21 -28.41
CA PRO A 419 4.17 18.27 -29.14
C PRO A 419 4.13 17.39 -30.39
N GLU A 420 5.20 17.35 -31.18
CA GLU A 420 5.33 16.50 -32.37
C GLU A 420 5.18 15.00 -32.06
N LYS A 421 5.66 14.57 -30.88
CA LYS A 421 5.49 13.18 -30.44
C LYS A 421 4.08 12.91 -29.93
N VAL A 422 3.45 13.89 -29.28
CA VAL A 422 2.05 13.82 -28.86
C VAL A 422 1.15 13.68 -30.08
N ASP A 423 1.39 14.47 -31.13
CA ASP A 423 0.63 14.42 -32.38
C ASP A 423 0.82 13.08 -33.10
N ALA A 424 2.06 12.58 -33.17
CA ALA A 424 2.35 11.26 -33.74
C ALA A 424 1.63 10.14 -32.96
N PHE A 425 1.70 10.14 -31.65
CA PHE A 425 0.99 9.16 -30.81
C PHE A 425 -0.53 9.25 -30.94
N THR A 426 -1.06 10.47 -31.01
CA THR A 426 -2.50 10.69 -31.20
C THR A 426 -2.97 10.19 -32.55
N SER A 427 -2.17 10.37 -33.59
CA SER A 427 -2.45 9.87 -34.95
C SER A 427 -2.40 8.34 -34.99
N GLU A 428 -1.36 7.72 -34.41
CA GLU A 428 -1.24 6.26 -34.31
C GLU A 428 -2.41 5.65 -33.53
N TYR A 429 -2.82 6.30 -32.41
CA TYR A 429 -3.98 5.88 -31.61
C TYR A 429 -5.27 5.87 -32.44
N LYS A 430 -5.54 6.94 -33.20
CA LYS A 430 -6.72 7.03 -34.08
C LYS A 430 -6.67 6.00 -35.21
N SER A 431 -5.50 5.77 -35.81
CA SER A 431 -5.32 4.77 -36.84
C SER A 431 -5.63 3.35 -36.34
N ILE A 432 -5.17 3.00 -35.16
CA ILE A 432 -5.47 1.68 -34.56
C ILE A 432 -6.97 1.53 -34.29
N LEU A 433 -7.64 2.58 -33.83
CA LEU A 433 -9.10 2.52 -33.61
C LEU A 433 -9.90 2.44 -34.92
N ALA A 434 -9.44 3.08 -35.99
CA ALA A 434 -10.05 2.93 -37.31
C ALA A 434 -9.88 1.48 -37.82
N ALA A 435 -8.67 0.93 -37.74
CA ALA A 435 -8.42 -0.47 -38.06
C ALA A 435 -9.25 -1.44 -37.21
N ALA A 436 -9.46 -1.15 -35.93
CA ALA A 436 -10.34 -1.94 -35.07
C ALA A 436 -11.80 -1.94 -35.55
N ALA A 437 -12.30 -0.81 -36.06
CA ALA A 437 -13.65 -0.74 -36.60
C ALA A 437 -13.79 -1.62 -37.86
N ASP A 438 -12.75 -1.63 -38.71
CA ASP A 438 -12.70 -2.51 -39.90
C ASP A 438 -12.62 -3.99 -39.50
N GLU A 439 -11.79 -4.32 -38.48
CA GLU A 439 -11.72 -5.69 -37.95
C GLU A 439 -13.09 -6.16 -37.42
N TYR A 440 -13.82 -5.32 -36.68
CA TYR A 440 -15.17 -5.65 -36.19
C TYR A 440 -16.25 -5.67 -37.29
N THR A 441 -16.02 -5.01 -38.41
CA THR A 441 -16.90 -5.13 -39.57
C THR A 441 -16.72 -6.49 -40.26
N LEU A 442 -15.47 -6.98 -40.34
CA LEU A 442 -15.14 -8.29 -40.91
C LEU A 442 -15.45 -9.44 -39.93
N HIS A 443 -15.25 -9.21 -38.64
CA HIS A 443 -15.46 -10.16 -37.56
C HIS A 443 -16.37 -9.55 -36.48
N PRO A 444 -17.69 -9.55 -36.70
CA PRO A 444 -18.63 -8.97 -35.74
C PRO A 444 -18.49 -9.59 -34.36
N PRO A 445 -18.61 -8.78 -33.28
CA PRO A 445 -18.44 -9.27 -31.93
C PRO A 445 -19.49 -10.33 -31.60
N ALA A 446 -19.06 -11.42 -30.99
CA ALA A 446 -19.97 -12.47 -30.54
C ALA A 446 -20.92 -11.94 -29.45
N ARG A 447 -22.21 -12.33 -29.51
CA ARG A 447 -23.23 -11.93 -28.52
C ARG A 447 -22.82 -12.31 -27.10
N GLU A 448 -22.07 -13.38 -26.93
CA GLU A 448 -21.57 -13.91 -25.67
C GLU A 448 -20.36 -13.14 -25.13
N TYR A 449 -19.67 -12.36 -25.97
CA TYR A 449 -18.51 -11.56 -25.59
C TYR A 449 -18.50 -10.22 -26.33
N MET A 450 -18.97 -9.19 -25.66
CA MET A 450 -19.01 -7.82 -26.16
C MET A 450 -17.92 -6.93 -25.55
N ASP A 451 -17.10 -7.46 -24.64
CA ASP A 451 -16.20 -6.64 -23.81
C ASP A 451 -15.11 -5.97 -24.66
N GLY A 452 -14.54 -6.66 -25.65
CA GLY A 452 -13.56 -6.08 -26.57
C GLY A 452 -14.16 -4.97 -27.42
N TYR A 453 -15.34 -5.18 -28.00
CA TYR A 453 -16.05 -4.17 -28.77
C TYR A 453 -16.43 -2.94 -27.92
N ASN A 454 -16.96 -3.18 -26.70
CA ASN A 454 -17.26 -2.11 -25.78
C ASN A 454 -16.00 -1.34 -25.36
N LEU A 455 -14.85 -2.02 -25.24
CA LEU A 455 -13.57 -1.38 -24.99
C LEU A 455 -13.14 -0.49 -26.19
N HIS A 456 -13.30 -0.95 -27.43
CA HIS A 456 -13.06 -0.15 -28.63
C HIS A 456 -13.90 1.14 -28.64
N LEU A 457 -15.22 1.02 -28.40
CA LEU A 457 -16.12 2.18 -28.33
C LEU A 457 -15.70 3.15 -27.20
N LYS A 458 -15.30 2.62 -26.05
CA LYS A 458 -14.82 3.39 -24.93
C LYS A 458 -13.53 4.15 -25.28
N LEU A 459 -12.54 3.48 -25.87
CA LEU A 459 -11.27 4.09 -26.27
C LEU A 459 -11.51 5.19 -27.32
N SER A 460 -12.46 5.00 -28.21
CA SER A 460 -12.85 5.99 -29.21
C SER A 460 -13.52 7.22 -28.57
N ARG A 461 -14.44 6.99 -27.63
CA ARG A 461 -15.22 8.05 -26.97
C ARG A 461 -14.37 8.90 -26.02
N TYR A 462 -13.50 8.27 -25.23
CA TYR A 462 -12.74 8.89 -24.15
C TYR A 462 -11.26 9.05 -24.48
N GLN A 463 -10.93 9.28 -25.75
CA GLN A 463 -9.55 9.44 -26.22
C GLN A 463 -8.81 10.55 -25.48
N LYS A 464 -9.46 11.70 -25.25
CA LYS A 464 -8.87 12.85 -24.56
C LYS A 464 -8.48 12.49 -23.13
N GLU A 465 -9.34 11.75 -22.47
CA GLU A 465 -9.20 11.32 -21.09
C GLU A 465 -8.15 10.21 -20.91
N HIS A 466 -7.89 9.45 -21.97
CA HIS A 466 -6.79 8.47 -21.95
C HIS A 466 -5.42 9.10 -22.21
N LEU A 467 -5.37 10.21 -22.95
CA LEU A 467 -4.12 10.82 -23.44
C LEU A 467 -3.74 12.13 -22.72
N LEU A 468 -4.52 12.59 -21.74
CA LEU A 468 -4.30 13.86 -21.07
C LEU A 468 -2.90 13.95 -20.44
N PHE A 469 -2.38 12.87 -19.88
CA PHE A 469 -1.08 12.79 -19.24
C PHE A 469 0.10 13.10 -20.18
N LEU A 470 -0.09 13.04 -21.49
CA LEU A 470 0.97 13.39 -22.46
C LEU A 470 1.22 14.90 -22.50
N THR A 471 0.19 15.70 -22.24
CA THR A 471 0.24 17.18 -22.27
C THR A 471 0.25 17.81 -20.89
N HIS A 472 0.03 17.01 -19.82
CA HIS A 472 -0.03 17.47 -18.43
C HIS A 472 0.98 16.66 -17.59
N PRO A 473 2.24 17.09 -17.54
CA PRO A 473 3.31 16.35 -16.83
C PRO A 473 3.09 16.27 -15.31
N GLU A 474 2.25 17.14 -14.75
CA GLU A 474 1.89 17.17 -13.33
C GLU A 474 1.02 15.97 -12.88
N ILE A 475 0.38 15.26 -13.83
CA ILE A 475 -0.50 14.13 -13.52
C ILE A 475 0.15 12.79 -13.84
N ASP A 476 -0.28 11.75 -13.12
CA ASP A 476 0.09 10.37 -13.45
C ASP A 476 -0.90 9.78 -14.46
N CYS A 477 -0.40 8.93 -15.35
CA CYS A 477 -1.25 8.17 -16.29
C CYS A 477 -2.05 7.04 -15.61
N THR A 478 -1.85 6.81 -14.31
CA THR A 478 -2.51 5.75 -13.55
C THR A 478 -3.00 6.26 -12.20
N ASN A 479 -4.05 5.63 -11.68
CA ASN A 479 -4.59 5.90 -10.35
C ASN A 479 -3.97 5.00 -9.25
N ASN A 480 -2.74 4.54 -9.44
CA ASN A 480 -2.08 3.61 -8.53
C ASN A 480 -1.92 4.15 -7.11
N ILE A 481 -1.86 5.47 -6.94
CA ILE A 481 -1.77 6.09 -5.61
C ILE A 481 -3.04 5.79 -4.80
N SER A 482 -4.23 6.02 -5.38
CA SER A 482 -5.50 5.75 -4.71
C SER A 482 -5.68 4.27 -4.43
N GLU A 483 -5.34 3.39 -5.39
CA GLU A 483 -5.39 1.94 -5.17
C GLU A 483 -4.50 1.50 -4.00
N ARG A 484 -3.27 2.02 -3.92
CA ARG A 484 -2.33 1.69 -2.84
C ARG A 484 -2.86 2.13 -1.49
N GLU A 485 -3.44 3.32 -1.43
CA GLU A 485 -4.03 3.86 -0.20
C GLU A 485 -5.27 3.04 0.22
N LEU A 486 -6.18 2.72 -0.69
CA LEU A 486 -7.36 1.88 -0.39
C LEU A 486 -6.98 0.48 0.13
N ARG A 487 -5.85 -0.07 -0.30
CA ARG A 487 -5.35 -1.36 0.22
C ARG A 487 -5.06 -1.30 1.73
N LYS A 488 -4.78 -0.13 2.31
CA LYS A 488 -4.57 0.05 3.75
C LYS A 488 -5.87 -0.17 4.52
N PHE A 489 -6.98 0.42 4.04
CA PHE A 489 -8.30 0.14 4.57
C PHE A 489 -8.66 -1.35 4.45
N LYS A 490 -8.42 -1.95 3.27
CA LYS A 490 -8.68 -3.38 3.05
C LYS A 490 -7.89 -4.29 3.97
N ARG A 491 -6.65 -3.95 4.29
CA ARG A 491 -5.83 -4.72 5.25
C ARG A 491 -6.43 -4.65 6.66
N LYS A 492 -6.87 -3.47 7.09
CA LYS A 492 -7.55 -3.30 8.39
C LYS A 492 -8.86 -4.05 8.43
N GLN A 493 -9.69 -3.96 7.37
CA GLN A 493 -10.92 -4.73 7.26
C GLN A 493 -10.66 -6.25 7.36
N LYS A 494 -9.63 -6.73 6.67
CA LYS A 494 -9.25 -8.15 6.71
C LYS A 494 -8.77 -8.60 8.09
N GLN A 495 -8.03 -7.74 8.80
CA GLN A 495 -7.59 -7.99 10.18
C GLN A 495 -8.77 -8.04 11.15
N ALA A 496 -9.74 -7.13 10.98
CA ALA A 496 -10.92 -7.06 11.82
C ALA A 496 -11.91 -8.23 11.59
N VAL A 497 -11.72 -9.01 10.50
CA VAL A 497 -12.61 -10.08 10.03
C VAL A 497 -13.99 -9.55 9.64
N VAL A 498 -14.69 -8.89 10.56
CA VAL A 498 -16.01 -8.26 10.35
C VAL A 498 -15.99 -6.86 10.99
N LEU A 499 -16.39 -5.87 10.22
CA LEU A 499 -16.73 -4.55 10.74
C LEU A 499 -18.18 -4.58 11.23
N ARG A 500 -18.40 -4.21 12.49
CA ARG A 500 -19.69 -4.41 13.18
C ARG A 500 -20.65 -3.23 13.04
N SER A 501 -20.14 -2.03 12.72
CA SER A 501 -20.94 -0.81 12.67
C SER A 501 -20.39 0.22 11.67
N ASP A 502 -21.26 1.07 11.14
CA ASP A 502 -20.89 2.19 10.28
C ASP A 502 -19.94 3.17 10.98
N PRO A 503 -20.17 3.59 12.25
CA PRO A 503 -19.20 4.40 12.96
C PRO A 503 -17.83 3.75 13.09
N GLY A 504 -17.77 2.43 13.26
CA GLY A 504 -16.49 1.69 13.27
C GLY A 504 -15.75 1.76 11.95
N GLY A 505 -16.46 1.64 10.83
CA GLY A 505 -15.90 1.83 9.49
C GLY A 505 -15.39 3.25 9.27
N GLN A 506 -16.16 4.27 9.71
CA GLN A 506 -15.77 5.67 9.61
C GLN A 506 -14.54 5.99 10.48
N ARG A 507 -14.46 5.50 11.72
CA ARG A 507 -13.29 5.69 12.59
C ARG A 507 -11.99 5.17 11.98
N ILE A 508 -12.05 4.06 11.25
CA ILE A 508 -10.90 3.55 10.49
C ILE A 508 -10.51 4.54 9.38
N CYS A 509 -11.48 5.06 8.65
CA CYS A 509 -11.26 6.07 7.61
C CYS A 509 -10.64 7.35 8.20
N ASP A 510 -11.14 7.81 9.34
CA ASP A 510 -10.65 8.99 10.05
C ASP A 510 -9.19 8.81 10.50
N ALA A 511 -8.88 7.66 11.09
CA ALA A 511 -7.53 7.30 11.48
C ALA A 511 -6.56 7.31 10.29
N LEU A 512 -6.94 6.63 9.20
CA LEU A 512 -6.11 6.55 7.99
C LEU A 512 -5.93 7.92 7.34
N THR A 513 -6.96 8.76 7.34
CA THR A 513 -6.89 10.13 6.80
C THR A 513 -5.77 10.92 7.45
N ILE A 514 -5.73 10.97 8.76
CA ILE A 514 -4.72 11.76 9.51
C ILE A 514 -3.33 11.13 9.39
N ILE A 515 -3.24 9.83 9.61
CA ILE A 515 -1.96 9.11 9.61
C ILE A 515 -1.27 9.18 8.23
N GLU A 516 -2.04 8.93 7.17
CA GLU A 516 -1.46 8.90 5.83
C GLU A 516 -1.20 10.30 5.27
N THR A 517 -2.00 11.29 5.65
CA THR A 517 -1.69 12.70 5.34
C THR A 517 -0.38 13.12 6.02
N ALA A 518 -0.19 12.81 7.30
CA ALA A 518 1.07 13.08 8.00
C ALA A 518 2.27 12.41 7.28
N ARG A 519 2.09 11.15 6.85
CA ARG A 519 3.12 10.40 6.12
C ARG A 519 3.44 11.01 4.74
N MET A 520 2.42 11.40 3.97
CA MET A 520 2.59 12.06 2.67
C MET A 520 3.31 13.40 2.80
N GLN A 521 3.14 14.07 3.93
CA GLN A 521 3.82 15.32 4.28
C GLN A 521 5.19 15.11 4.95
N ASN A 522 5.70 13.87 4.99
CA ASN A 522 6.96 13.49 5.63
C ASN A 522 7.04 13.85 7.12
N GLN A 523 5.88 13.92 7.81
CA GLN A 523 5.83 14.11 9.25
C GLN A 523 6.04 12.79 9.98
N ASN A 524 6.55 12.87 11.21
CA ASN A 524 6.59 11.70 12.08
C ASN A 524 5.16 11.31 12.47
N VAL A 525 4.76 10.11 12.09
CA VAL A 525 3.40 9.60 12.32
C VAL A 525 3.08 9.46 13.81
N TYR A 526 4.06 9.05 14.62
CA TYR A 526 3.87 8.92 16.06
C TYR A 526 3.59 10.29 16.69
N ASP A 527 4.41 11.29 16.37
CA ASP A 527 4.27 12.65 16.90
C ASP A 527 2.94 13.29 16.46
N ALA A 528 2.56 13.06 15.20
CA ALA A 528 1.29 13.53 14.67
C ALA A 528 0.09 12.95 15.44
N VAL A 529 0.10 11.64 15.74
CA VAL A 529 -0.95 10.98 16.51
C VAL A 529 -0.90 11.37 17.98
N GLU A 530 0.29 11.45 18.60
CA GLU A 530 0.44 11.87 19.97
C GLU A 530 -0.10 13.29 20.21
N SER A 531 0.15 14.21 19.26
CA SER A 531 -0.35 15.58 19.33
C SER A 531 -1.88 15.66 19.40
N VAL A 532 -2.58 14.72 18.78
CA VAL A 532 -4.06 14.64 18.85
C VAL A 532 -4.51 14.32 20.27
N PHE A 533 -3.80 13.44 20.99
CA PHE A 533 -4.13 13.07 22.35
C PHE A 533 -3.60 14.06 23.41
N LYS A 534 -2.81 15.08 23.01
CA LYS A 534 -2.38 16.19 23.87
C LYS A 534 -3.40 17.33 23.91
N LYS A 535 -4.29 17.42 22.91
CA LYS A 535 -5.41 18.38 22.87
C LYS A 535 -6.49 17.97 23.85
#